data_cb2e6e3ea25cae67c5d66c7b6264dde5
#
_entry.id   cb2e6e3ea25cae67c5d66c7b6264dde5
#
_cell.length_a   1.000
_cell.length_b   1.000
_cell.length_c   1.000
_cell.angle_alpha   90.00
_cell.angle_beta   90.00
_cell.angle_gamma   90.00
#
_symmetry.space_group_name_H-M   'P 1'
#
loop_
_entity.id
_entity.type
_entity.pdbx_description
1 polymer ?
#
loop_
_entity_poly.entity_id
_entity_poly.type
_entity_poly.pdbx_seq_one_letter_code
_entity_poly.pdbx_strand_id
1 'polypeptide(L)'
;LYSYINQIPKRITMFMCPGQHDASRVAEPQPIISRKYAPNLYGIENLILVTSPAMVRLIEKEKEFKVLMYHGASLNHIISEIKELRMMKAHRCPAAAVKHLLKRRHLAPTHSSVVYIPNADKDPLVIDEVPDIICTGDLHRSDIENYNGVLIIAGSCWQAQTDFMEKVGAVPDPGKAI
;
A
#
# COMPACT_ATOMS: atom_id res chain seq x y z
N LEU A 1 -16.70 -5.40 6.34
CA LEU A 1 -16.08 -4.21 5.74
C LEU A 1 -17.13 -3.17 5.36
N TYR A 2 -18.09 -3.48 4.46
CA TYR A 2 -19.11 -2.55 3.97
C TYR A 2 -19.83 -1.81 5.10
N SER A 3 -20.30 -2.52 6.13
CA SER A 3 -21.05 -1.94 7.26
C SER A 3 -20.26 -0.89 8.05
N TYR A 4 -18.95 -1.02 8.13
CA TYR A 4 -18.07 -0.04 8.80
C TYR A 4 -17.78 1.16 7.89
N ILE A 5 -17.40 0.90 6.64
CA ILE A 5 -17.07 1.97 5.68
C ILE A 5 -18.27 2.87 5.42
N ASN A 6 -19.48 2.29 5.32
CA ASN A 6 -20.70 3.06 5.08
C ASN A 6 -21.12 3.97 6.26
N GLN A 7 -20.50 3.83 7.43
CA GLN A 7 -20.71 4.72 8.57
C GLN A 7 -19.82 5.98 8.51
N ILE A 8 -18.82 6.01 7.64
CA ILE A 8 -17.93 7.16 7.49
C ILE A 8 -18.72 8.32 6.90
N PRO A 9 -18.67 9.53 7.50
CA PRO A 9 -19.44 10.67 7.04
C PRO A 9 -19.20 10.99 5.56
N LYS A 10 -20.27 11.27 4.83
CA LYS A 10 -20.25 11.52 3.37
C LYS A 10 -19.31 12.66 2.92
N ARG A 11 -18.99 13.59 3.82
CA ARG A 11 -18.02 14.66 3.56
C ARG A 11 -16.56 14.20 3.49
N ILE A 12 -16.29 12.96 3.90
CA ILE A 12 -14.94 12.36 3.88
C ILE A 12 -14.85 11.47 2.65
N THR A 13 -14.07 11.85 1.68
CA THR A 13 -13.76 11.00 0.53
C THR A 13 -12.77 9.92 0.92
N MET A 14 -13.07 8.69 0.57
CA MET A 14 -12.22 7.53 0.84
C MET A 14 -11.64 6.98 -0.46
N PHE A 15 -10.38 6.59 -0.43
CA PHE A 15 -9.74 5.85 -1.51
C PHE A 15 -9.38 4.45 -1.00
N MET A 16 -9.66 3.43 -1.79
CA MET A 16 -9.37 2.04 -1.44
C MET A 16 -8.71 1.33 -2.62
N CYS A 17 -7.50 0.81 -2.39
CA CYS A 17 -6.81 -0.08 -3.32
C CYS A 17 -6.90 -1.53 -2.83
N PRO A 18 -6.81 -2.54 -3.73
CA PRO A 18 -6.73 -3.94 -3.35
C PRO A 18 -5.38 -4.30 -2.74
N GLY A 19 -5.37 -5.40 -2.00
CA GLY A 19 -4.19 -6.13 -1.59
C GLY A 19 -4.15 -7.54 -2.21
N GLN A 20 -3.07 -8.26 -1.96
CA GLN A 20 -2.83 -9.58 -2.54
C GLN A 20 -3.79 -10.67 -2.03
N HIS A 21 -4.50 -10.42 -0.94
CA HIS A 21 -5.52 -11.32 -0.37
C HIS A 21 -6.95 -10.92 -0.70
N ASP A 22 -7.15 -9.82 -1.42
CA ASP A 22 -8.47 -9.40 -1.88
C ASP A 22 -8.90 -10.18 -3.13
N ALA A 23 -10.19 -10.10 -3.45
CA ALA A 23 -10.77 -10.71 -4.65
C ALA A 23 -10.33 -9.96 -5.93
N SER A 24 -9.02 -9.90 -6.14
CA SER A 24 -8.33 -9.34 -7.29
C SER A 24 -7.22 -10.30 -7.73
N ARG A 25 -6.57 -10.06 -8.87
CA ARG A 25 -5.39 -10.85 -9.24
C ARG A 25 -4.23 -10.53 -8.31
N VAL A 26 -3.40 -11.53 -8.00
CA VAL A 26 -2.19 -11.33 -7.19
C VAL A 26 -1.13 -10.55 -7.96
N ALA A 27 -1.06 -10.73 -9.29
CA ALA A 27 -0.06 -10.07 -10.14
C ALA A 27 -0.28 -8.56 -10.22
N GLU A 28 0.78 -7.79 -10.01
CA GLU A 28 0.77 -6.34 -10.10
C GLU A 28 0.96 -5.83 -11.54
N PRO A 29 0.41 -4.68 -11.91
CA PRO A 29 -0.46 -3.84 -11.10
C PRO A 29 -1.81 -4.53 -10.87
N GLN A 30 -2.35 -4.43 -9.66
CA GLN A 30 -3.65 -4.99 -9.34
C GLN A 30 -4.76 -4.06 -9.82
N PRO A 31 -5.77 -4.55 -10.55
CA PRO A 31 -6.93 -3.76 -10.92
C PRO A 31 -7.80 -3.47 -9.69
N ILE A 32 -8.72 -2.54 -9.81
CA ILE A 32 -9.74 -2.30 -8.78
C ILE A 32 -10.51 -3.58 -8.45
N ILE A 33 -10.97 -3.69 -7.20
CA ILE A 33 -11.81 -4.81 -6.78
C ILE A 33 -13.08 -4.86 -7.64
N SER A 34 -13.31 -5.99 -8.31
CA SER A 34 -14.43 -6.12 -9.24
C SER A 34 -15.79 -6.03 -8.52
N ARG A 35 -16.76 -5.36 -9.16
CA ARG A 35 -18.16 -5.33 -8.70
C ARG A 35 -18.75 -6.72 -8.48
N LYS A 36 -18.29 -7.72 -9.24
CA LYS A 36 -18.73 -9.12 -9.08
C LYS A 36 -18.47 -9.66 -7.67
N TYR A 37 -17.33 -9.27 -7.05
CA TYR A 37 -16.93 -9.78 -5.75
C TYR A 37 -17.30 -8.85 -4.60
N ALA A 38 -17.42 -7.55 -4.85
CA ALA A 38 -17.73 -6.55 -3.85
C ALA A 38 -18.83 -5.56 -4.31
N PRO A 39 -20.02 -6.03 -4.71
CA PRO A 39 -21.05 -5.16 -5.29
C PRO A 39 -21.47 -4.00 -4.36
N ASN A 40 -21.48 -4.25 -3.06
CA ASN A 40 -21.91 -3.26 -2.07
C ASN A 40 -20.94 -2.06 -1.94
N LEU A 41 -19.66 -2.24 -2.23
CA LEU A 41 -18.68 -1.13 -2.19
C LEU A 41 -18.99 -0.07 -3.27
N TYR A 42 -19.53 -0.50 -4.39
CA TYR A 42 -19.90 0.39 -5.50
C TYR A 42 -21.14 1.26 -5.24
N GLY A 43 -21.85 1.00 -4.15
CA GLY A 43 -22.98 1.80 -3.69
C GLY A 43 -22.61 2.87 -2.66
N ILE A 44 -21.34 2.95 -2.23
CA ILE A 44 -20.87 3.94 -1.27
C ILE A 44 -20.43 5.20 -2.01
N GLU A 45 -21.21 6.27 -1.90
CA GLU A 45 -21.02 7.52 -2.68
C GLU A 45 -19.67 8.19 -2.49
N ASN A 46 -19.09 8.11 -1.29
CA ASN A 46 -17.83 8.75 -0.95
C ASN A 46 -16.62 7.79 -0.97
N LEU A 47 -16.77 6.60 -1.59
CA LEU A 47 -15.70 5.64 -1.77
C LEU A 47 -15.26 5.59 -3.24
N ILE A 48 -13.97 5.77 -3.46
CA ILE A 48 -13.31 5.66 -4.77
C ILE A 48 -12.40 4.43 -4.74
N LEU A 49 -12.72 3.43 -5.56
CA LEU A 49 -11.86 2.26 -5.72
C LEU A 49 -10.75 2.59 -6.72
N VAL A 50 -9.51 2.32 -6.33
CA VAL A 50 -8.32 2.57 -7.15
C VAL A 50 -7.51 1.28 -7.33
N THR A 51 -6.55 1.30 -8.24
CA THR A 51 -5.61 0.17 -8.48
C THR A 51 -4.53 0.11 -7.39
N SER A 52 -3.73 -0.94 -7.38
CA SER A 52 -2.47 -0.98 -6.63
C SER A 52 -1.33 -1.30 -7.62
N PRO A 53 -0.38 -0.35 -7.84
CA PRO A 53 -0.33 1.00 -7.29
C PRO A 53 -1.33 1.97 -7.92
N ALA A 54 -1.57 3.12 -7.24
CA ALA A 54 -2.33 4.25 -7.77
C ALA A 54 -1.75 5.58 -7.29
N MET A 55 -1.64 6.56 -8.19
CA MET A 55 -1.33 7.93 -7.84
C MET A 55 -2.63 8.73 -7.73
N VAL A 56 -2.99 9.12 -6.51
CA VAL A 56 -4.14 10.00 -6.23
C VAL A 56 -3.65 11.44 -6.18
N ARG A 57 -4.30 12.32 -6.92
CA ARG A 57 -4.01 13.75 -6.95
C ARG A 57 -5.13 14.52 -6.27
N LEU A 58 -4.80 15.21 -5.20
CA LEU A 58 -5.70 16.12 -4.52
C LEU A 58 -5.41 17.52 -5.03
N ILE A 59 -6.39 18.14 -5.67
CA ILE A 59 -6.22 19.45 -6.31
C ILE A 59 -7.17 20.45 -5.66
N GLU A 60 -6.59 21.54 -5.15
CA GLU A 60 -7.33 22.70 -4.65
C GLU A 60 -6.77 23.97 -5.29
N LYS A 61 -7.57 24.61 -6.13
CA LYS A 61 -7.15 25.77 -6.94
C LYS A 61 -5.92 25.42 -7.78
N GLU A 62 -4.79 26.08 -7.54
CA GLU A 62 -3.51 25.86 -8.24
C GLU A 62 -2.57 24.89 -7.50
N LYS A 63 -2.99 24.40 -6.32
CA LYS A 63 -2.18 23.49 -5.51
C LYS A 63 -2.55 22.06 -5.82
N GLU A 64 -1.53 21.25 -6.08
CA GLU A 64 -1.65 19.81 -6.27
C GLU A 64 -0.89 19.09 -5.17
N PHE A 65 -1.48 18.01 -4.66
CA PHE A 65 -0.89 17.15 -3.64
C PHE A 65 -1.00 15.69 -4.10
N LYS A 66 0.11 14.98 -4.16
CA LYS A 66 0.22 13.64 -4.76
C LYS A 66 0.35 12.58 -3.68
N VAL A 67 -0.58 11.64 -3.67
CA VAL A 67 -0.57 10.49 -2.75
C VAL A 67 -0.38 9.22 -3.57
N LEU A 68 0.76 8.56 -3.42
CA LEU A 68 1.01 7.24 -4.00
C LEU A 68 0.48 6.16 -3.05
N MET A 69 -0.53 5.44 -3.49
CA MET A 69 -1.08 4.29 -2.77
C MET A 69 -0.50 2.99 -3.34
N TYR A 70 0.09 2.19 -2.48
CA TYR A 70 0.66 0.90 -2.85
C TYR A 70 0.42 -0.11 -1.73
N HIS A 71 -0.15 -1.28 -2.03
CA HIS A 71 -0.39 -2.30 -1.00
C HIS A 71 0.88 -2.69 -0.25
N GLY A 72 1.99 -2.89 -0.95
CA GLY A 72 3.26 -3.25 -0.32
C GLY A 72 3.72 -4.69 -0.55
N ALA A 73 3.18 -5.37 -1.56
CA ALA A 73 3.47 -6.79 -1.82
C ALA A 73 4.96 -7.13 -1.96
N SER A 74 5.80 -6.17 -2.41
CA SER A 74 7.24 -6.35 -2.53
C SER A 74 8.01 -6.25 -1.20
N LEU A 75 7.41 -5.63 -0.17
CA LEU A 75 8.14 -5.21 1.05
C LEU A 75 8.76 -6.39 1.80
N ASN A 76 8.01 -7.49 1.98
CA ASN A 76 8.53 -8.70 2.65
C ASN A 76 9.77 -9.26 1.95
N HIS A 77 9.72 -9.35 0.62
CA HIS A 77 10.84 -9.85 -0.18
C HIS A 77 12.04 -8.90 -0.09
N ILE A 78 11.83 -7.59 -0.26
CA ILE A 78 12.89 -6.57 -0.18
C ILE A 78 13.57 -6.59 1.20
N ILE A 79 12.82 -6.73 2.28
CA ILE A 79 13.40 -6.82 3.64
C ILE A 79 14.24 -8.08 3.77
N SER A 80 13.83 -9.19 3.19
CA SER A 80 14.55 -10.46 3.26
C SER A 80 15.85 -10.46 2.44
N GLU A 81 15.84 -9.80 1.26
CA GLU A 81 16.99 -9.78 0.35
C GLU A 81 18.03 -8.73 0.75
N ILE A 82 17.60 -7.56 1.23
CA ILE A 82 18.51 -6.46 1.56
C ILE A 82 19.06 -6.63 2.97
N LYS A 83 20.37 -6.89 3.08
CA LYS A 83 21.05 -7.17 4.34
C LYS A 83 20.80 -6.08 5.39
N GLU A 84 20.89 -4.82 5.03
CA GLU A 84 20.68 -3.67 5.92
C GLU A 84 19.27 -3.66 6.50
N LEU A 85 18.25 -3.89 5.68
CA LEU A 85 16.85 -3.94 6.09
C LEU A 85 16.58 -5.15 7.00
N ARG A 86 17.18 -6.29 6.68
CA ARG A 86 17.08 -7.50 7.49
C ARG A 86 17.73 -7.32 8.87
N MET A 87 18.92 -6.75 8.91
CA MET A 87 19.68 -6.52 10.15
C MET A 87 18.98 -5.52 11.08
N MET A 88 18.34 -4.48 10.53
CA MET A 88 17.56 -3.54 11.33
C MET A 88 16.16 -4.05 11.68
N LYS A 89 15.78 -5.25 11.22
CA LYS A 89 14.45 -5.85 11.41
C LYS A 89 13.33 -4.96 10.85
N ALA A 90 13.45 -4.55 9.59
CA ALA A 90 12.55 -3.59 8.95
C ALA A 90 11.08 -4.03 8.89
N HIS A 91 10.75 -5.29 9.21
CA HIS A 91 9.37 -5.69 9.46
C HIS A 91 8.74 -4.97 10.67
N ARG A 92 9.56 -4.41 11.58
CA ARG A 92 9.10 -3.63 12.73
C ARG A 92 9.12 -2.12 12.50
N CYS A 93 9.80 -1.69 11.44
CA CYS A 93 9.91 -0.30 11.00
C CYS A 93 9.76 -0.24 9.46
N PRO A 94 8.55 -0.52 8.94
CA PRO A 94 8.30 -0.68 7.51
C PRO A 94 8.63 0.56 6.67
N ALA A 95 8.60 1.75 7.24
CA ALA A 95 8.99 2.97 6.54
C ALA A 95 10.43 2.91 5.98
N ALA A 96 11.34 2.19 6.64
CA ALA A 96 12.70 1.99 6.16
C ALA A 96 12.74 1.18 4.84
N ALA A 97 11.87 0.18 4.69
CA ALA A 97 11.75 -0.58 3.44
C ALA A 97 11.13 0.28 2.33
N VAL A 98 10.09 1.04 2.64
CA VAL A 98 9.47 1.98 1.69
C VAL A 98 10.46 3.05 1.22
N LYS A 99 11.27 3.60 2.13
CA LYS A 99 12.37 4.51 1.80
C LYS A 99 13.37 3.89 0.82
N HIS A 100 13.64 2.59 0.95
CA HIS A 100 14.47 1.86 0.02
C HIS A 100 13.86 1.82 -1.39
N LEU A 101 12.53 1.64 -1.51
CA LEU A 101 11.82 1.73 -2.79
C LEU A 101 11.89 3.13 -3.41
N LEU A 102 11.65 4.17 -2.60
CA LEU A 102 11.75 5.57 -3.04
C LEU A 102 13.14 5.92 -3.58
N LYS A 103 14.21 5.46 -2.93
CA LYS A 103 15.59 5.64 -3.40
C LYS A 103 15.84 5.06 -4.79
N ARG A 104 15.13 4.00 -5.15
CA ARG A 104 15.23 3.32 -6.45
C ARG A 104 14.19 3.78 -7.45
N ARG A 105 13.25 4.61 -7.01
CA ARG A 105 12.13 5.04 -7.86
C ARG A 105 11.37 3.86 -8.47
N HIS A 106 11.22 2.78 -7.68
CA HIS A 106 10.57 1.56 -8.14
C HIS A 106 9.93 0.79 -6.98
N LEU A 107 8.67 0.36 -7.15
CA LEU A 107 7.90 -0.34 -6.11
C LEU A 107 8.31 -1.82 -5.94
N ALA A 108 8.94 -2.41 -6.96
CA ALA A 108 9.47 -3.78 -6.92
C ALA A 108 10.82 -3.85 -7.67
N PRO A 109 11.91 -3.27 -7.10
CA PRO A 109 13.17 -3.06 -7.83
C PRO A 109 14.00 -4.31 -8.04
N THR A 110 13.60 -5.44 -7.50
CA THR A 110 14.30 -6.73 -7.68
C THR A 110 13.40 -7.73 -8.37
N HIS A 111 13.98 -8.54 -9.25
CA HIS A 111 13.25 -9.63 -9.90
C HIS A 111 12.70 -10.59 -8.84
N SER A 112 11.54 -11.14 -9.06
CA SER A 112 10.83 -12.05 -8.13
C SER A 112 10.30 -11.42 -6.83
N SER A 113 10.42 -10.09 -6.63
CA SER A 113 9.85 -9.44 -5.45
C SER A 113 8.33 -9.41 -5.45
N VAL A 114 7.73 -9.46 -6.62
CA VAL A 114 6.28 -9.61 -6.84
C VAL A 114 6.02 -10.45 -8.08
N VAL A 115 4.83 -11.05 -8.16
CA VAL A 115 4.30 -11.51 -9.44
C VAL A 115 3.78 -10.28 -10.19
N TYR A 116 4.19 -10.08 -11.45
CA TYR A 116 3.76 -8.92 -12.21
C TYR A 116 3.36 -9.27 -13.64
N ILE A 117 2.53 -8.45 -14.24
CA ILE A 117 2.18 -8.54 -15.66
C ILE A 117 3.03 -7.53 -16.41
N PRO A 118 3.96 -7.98 -17.26
CA PRO A 118 4.79 -7.06 -18.02
C PRO A 118 3.94 -6.25 -19.01
N ASN A 119 4.26 -4.98 -19.13
CA ASN A 119 3.69 -4.09 -20.14
C ASN A 119 4.82 -3.64 -21.07
N ALA A 120 4.59 -3.73 -22.38
CA ALA A 120 5.60 -3.40 -23.38
C ALA A 120 5.90 -1.89 -23.43
N ASP A 121 4.92 -1.04 -23.08
CA ASP A 121 5.04 0.41 -23.24
C ASP A 121 5.63 1.09 -22.01
N LYS A 122 5.31 0.57 -20.81
CA LYS A 122 5.68 1.21 -19.55
C LYS A 122 5.66 0.22 -18.39
N ASP A 123 6.68 0.25 -17.54
CA ASP A 123 6.64 -0.49 -16.28
C ASP A 123 5.74 0.25 -15.27
N PRO A 124 4.60 -0.35 -14.87
CA PRO A 124 3.65 0.29 -13.96
C PRO A 124 4.15 0.41 -12.52
N LEU A 125 5.26 -0.25 -12.17
CA LEU A 125 5.84 -0.22 -10.82
C LEU A 125 6.94 0.84 -10.67
N VAL A 126 7.30 1.54 -11.75
CA VAL A 126 8.20 2.70 -11.69
C VAL A 126 7.48 3.88 -11.04
N ILE A 127 8.15 4.55 -10.13
CA ILE A 127 7.69 5.81 -9.52
C ILE A 127 8.14 6.96 -10.41
N ASP A 128 7.40 7.27 -11.46
CA ASP A 128 7.76 8.33 -12.42
C ASP A 128 7.72 9.71 -11.77
N GLU A 129 6.69 9.96 -10.98
CA GLU A 129 6.53 11.23 -10.28
C GLU A 129 6.80 11.04 -8.80
N VAL A 130 7.53 11.99 -8.20
CA VAL A 130 7.74 11.99 -6.76
C VAL A 130 6.42 12.33 -6.08
N PRO A 131 5.90 11.46 -5.19
CA PRO A 131 4.71 11.78 -4.41
C PRO A 131 5.06 12.71 -3.25
N ASP A 132 4.06 13.41 -2.71
CA ASP A 132 4.17 14.11 -1.43
C ASP A 132 3.98 13.14 -0.25
N ILE A 133 3.10 12.14 -0.45
CA ILE A 133 2.89 11.04 0.49
C ILE A 133 2.97 9.70 -0.26
N ILE A 134 3.57 8.70 0.34
CA ILE A 134 3.41 7.30 -0.03
C ILE A 134 2.75 6.52 1.11
N CYS A 135 1.62 5.86 0.81
CA CYS A 135 0.91 5.00 1.75
C CYS A 135 1.11 3.54 1.37
N THR A 136 1.50 2.70 2.34
CA THR A 136 1.65 1.26 2.16
C THR A 136 0.94 0.47 3.27
N GLY A 137 0.72 -0.82 3.06
CA GLY A 137 0.16 -1.78 4.01
C GLY A 137 1.01 -3.04 4.10
N ASP A 138 0.39 -4.21 4.01
CA ASP A 138 0.94 -5.58 3.95
C ASP A 138 1.69 -6.05 5.21
N LEU A 139 2.55 -5.24 5.79
CA LEU A 139 3.38 -5.63 6.94
C LEU A 139 2.64 -5.56 8.28
N HIS A 140 1.41 -5.09 8.30
CA HIS A 140 0.55 -5.00 9.49
C HIS A 140 1.15 -4.19 10.66
N ARG A 141 2.07 -3.27 10.36
CA ARG A 141 2.75 -2.41 11.33
C ARG A 141 2.59 -0.96 10.92
N SER A 142 2.25 -0.11 11.90
CA SER A 142 2.19 1.33 11.67
C SER A 142 3.58 1.95 11.83
N ASP A 143 3.95 2.81 10.87
CA ASP A 143 5.22 3.54 10.92
C ASP A 143 5.12 4.81 10.08
N ILE A 144 5.83 5.86 10.49
CA ILE A 144 5.87 7.14 9.78
C ILE A 144 7.31 7.62 9.71
N GLU A 145 7.75 7.99 8.51
CA GLU A 145 9.07 8.61 8.29
C GLU A 145 8.96 9.72 7.24
N ASN A 146 9.82 10.72 7.28
CA ASN A 146 10.00 11.67 6.19
C ASN A 146 11.31 11.37 5.46
N TYR A 147 11.26 11.28 4.14
CA TYR A 147 12.44 11.11 3.31
C TYR A 147 12.43 12.10 2.15
N ASN A 148 13.37 13.04 2.15
CA ASN A 148 13.52 14.06 1.11
C ASN A 148 12.21 14.79 0.75
N GLY A 149 11.42 15.15 1.77
CA GLY A 149 10.14 15.82 1.60
C GLY A 149 8.96 14.91 1.30
N VAL A 150 9.18 13.60 1.11
CA VAL A 150 8.11 12.62 0.95
C VAL A 150 7.74 12.06 2.33
N LEU A 151 6.47 12.19 2.71
CA LEU A 151 5.94 11.55 3.91
C LEU A 151 5.64 10.08 3.60
N ILE A 152 6.29 9.17 4.32
CA ILE A 152 6.06 7.73 4.24
C ILE A 152 5.10 7.35 5.35
N ILE A 153 3.99 6.69 4.99
CA ILE A 153 3.00 6.16 5.93
C ILE A 153 2.84 4.67 5.67
N ALA A 154 3.31 3.85 6.59
CA ALA A 154 2.98 2.44 6.62
C ALA A 154 1.73 2.25 7.47
N GLY A 155 0.65 1.79 6.85
CA GLY A 155 -0.63 1.57 7.49
C GLY A 155 -0.61 0.34 8.39
N SER A 156 -1.41 0.40 9.43
CA SER A 156 -1.72 -0.73 10.32
C SER A 156 -2.67 -1.73 9.64
N CYS A 157 -3.22 -2.64 10.40
CA CYS A 157 -4.20 -3.63 9.96
C CYS A 157 -5.41 -3.68 10.90
N TRP A 158 -6.48 -4.35 10.47
CA TRP A 158 -7.63 -4.67 11.31
C TRP A 158 -7.54 -6.08 11.92
N GLN A 159 -6.57 -6.88 11.44
CA GLN A 159 -6.40 -8.26 11.82
C GLN A 159 -5.59 -8.37 13.12
N ALA A 160 -6.11 -9.07 14.11
CA ALA A 160 -5.35 -9.48 15.27
C ALA A 160 -4.26 -10.50 14.88
N GLN A 161 -3.31 -10.73 15.77
CA GLN A 161 -2.26 -11.72 15.52
C GLN A 161 -2.87 -13.11 15.26
N THR A 162 -2.42 -13.75 14.20
CA THR A 162 -2.82 -15.11 13.83
C THR A 162 -1.75 -16.11 14.21
N ASP A 163 -2.13 -17.41 14.28
CA ASP A 163 -1.17 -18.51 14.54
C ASP A 163 -0.01 -18.53 13.52
N PHE A 164 -0.28 -18.14 12.27
CA PHE A 164 0.77 -18.01 11.27
C PHE A 164 1.74 -16.87 11.60
N MET A 165 1.22 -15.71 11.97
CA MET A 165 2.05 -14.56 12.38
C MET A 165 2.90 -14.90 13.60
N GLU A 166 2.34 -15.62 14.57
CA GLU A 166 3.08 -16.09 15.75
C GLU A 166 4.23 -17.01 15.36
N LYS A 167 3.97 -17.99 14.50
CA LYS A 167 4.99 -18.94 14.00
C LYS A 167 6.16 -18.26 13.28
N VAL A 168 5.89 -17.17 12.53
CA VAL A 168 6.93 -16.42 11.81
C VAL A 168 7.50 -15.23 12.62
N GLY A 169 7.04 -15.05 13.85
CA GLY A 169 7.50 -13.96 14.74
C GLY A 169 7.00 -12.57 14.33
N ALA A 170 5.93 -12.49 13.54
CA ALA A 170 5.30 -11.23 13.17
C ALA A 170 4.34 -10.76 14.26
N VAL A 171 4.43 -9.48 14.61
CA VAL A 171 3.56 -8.85 15.62
C VAL A 171 2.84 -7.68 14.96
N PRO A 172 1.53 -7.79 14.67
CA PRO A 172 0.78 -6.71 14.06
C PRO A 172 0.48 -5.58 15.04
N ASP A 173 0.14 -4.41 14.51
CA ASP A 173 -0.37 -3.24 15.25
C ASP A 173 -1.85 -3.00 14.89
N PRO A 174 -2.81 -3.83 15.32
CA PRO A 174 -4.18 -3.73 14.86
C PRO A 174 -4.87 -2.44 15.32
N GLY A 175 -5.71 -1.87 14.44
CA GLY A 175 -6.60 -0.75 14.77
C GLY A 175 -5.92 0.60 14.99
N LYS A 176 -4.68 0.77 14.57
CA LYS A 176 -4.02 2.08 14.62
C LYS A 176 -4.37 2.91 13.38
N ALA A 177 -4.75 4.16 13.61
CA ALA A 177 -4.88 5.18 12.58
C ALA A 177 -3.72 6.18 12.69
N ILE A 178 -3.31 6.72 11.56
CA ILE A 178 -2.24 7.70 11.43
C ILE A 178 -2.82 9.00 10.87
#